data_5e656cf20fe090c48a2c35fa216cf25d
#
_entry.id   5e656cf20fe090c48a2c35fa216cf25d
#
_cell.length_a   1.000
_cell.length_b   1.000
_cell.length_c   1.000
_cell.angle_alpha   90.00
_cell.angle_beta   90.00
_cell.angle_gamma   90.00
#
_symmetry.space_group_name_H-M   'P 1'
#
loop_
_entity.id
_entity.type
_entity.pdbx_description
1 polymer ?
#
loop_
_entity_poly.entity_id
_entity_poly.type
_entity_poly.pdbx_seq_one_letter_code
_entity_poly.pdbx_strand_id
1 'polypeptide(L)'
;VIAIYHGTGAGNSIATATDPLLLNWEKHPSNPVIPMVDVDDGGIPYRVFDPCIWKEADGYYALSGVFQDGERSIDCKGVDHLFRTQDLENWDYVGKLIENDYRTEPGEDYAVPNFWPIGNDKHMLLFFSHKRGGQYFVGDYDNDTHRFSPDYHGRMNYGPLSVGSLHAPSATIDDSGRYLSIFNVKESRETRGWDNVMTVPRVLSLADDDSLLIAPVPELEGLRFNKKSVDEANIPANQDIVLPGIAGSAIEILA
;
A
#
# COMPACT_ATOMS: atom_id res chain seq x y z
N VAL A 1 18.34 6.45 5.29
CA VAL A 1 16.95 5.99 5.11
C VAL A 1 16.26 5.97 6.45
N ILE A 2 14.97 6.32 6.47
CA ILE A 2 14.11 6.31 7.66
C ILE A 2 13.03 5.26 7.42
N ALA A 3 12.81 4.39 8.42
CA ALA A 3 11.70 3.47 8.47
C ALA A 3 10.79 3.87 9.62
N ILE A 4 9.49 3.92 9.37
CA ILE A 4 8.47 4.00 10.40
C ILE A 4 7.73 2.68 10.45
N TYR A 5 7.40 2.21 11.65
CA TYR A 5 6.76 0.90 11.83
C TYR A 5 5.86 0.86 13.05
N HIS A 6 4.91 -0.03 13.04
CA HIS A 6 4.03 -0.27 14.17
C HIS A 6 4.75 -1.08 15.26
N GLY A 7 4.84 -0.50 16.46
CA GLY A 7 5.25 -1.23 17.66
C GLY A 7 4.02 -1.83 18.32
N THR A 8 3.90 -3.15 18.34
CA THR A 8 2.72 -3.87 18.84
C THR A 8 2.29 -3.36 20.23
N GLY A 9 1.11 -2.74 20.30
CA GLY A 9 0.54 -2.19 21.54
C GLY A 9 1.20 -0.92 22.07
N ALA A 10 2.17 -0.33 21.35
CA ALA A 10 2.92 0.82 21.84
C ALA A 10 2.75 2.10 21.00
N GLY A 11 2.34 1.99 19.74
CA GLY A 11 2.28 3.14 18.82
C GLY A 11 3.25 3.01 17.65
N ASN A 12 3.53 4.11 16.95
CA ASN A 12 4.47 4.11 15.84
C ASN A 12 5.90 4.45 16.30
N SER A 13 6.84 3.76 15.74
CA SER A 13 8.26 3.80 16.07
C SER A 13 9.10 4.06 14.82
N ILE A 14 10.29 4.62 15.00
CA ILE A 14 11.22 4.95 13.91
C ILE A 14 12.54 4.20 14.10
N ALA A 15 13.12 3.81 12.98
CA ALA A 15 14.50 3.37 12.88
C ALA A 15 15.19 4.05 11.68
N THR A 16 16.49 4.25 11.78
CA THR A 16 17.30 4.84 10.72
C THR A 16 18.43 3.90 10.29
N ALA A 17 18.76 3.93 9.02
CA ALA A 17 19.93 3.24 8.47
C ALA A 17 20.69 4.20 7.57
N THR A 18 22.02 4.17 7.70
CA THR A 18 22.96 5.00 6.92
C THR A 18 23.82 4.17 5.96
N ASP A 19 23.89 2.86 6.15
CA ASP A 19 24.63 2.01 5.23
C ASP A 19 23.85 1.77 3.91
N PRO A 20 24.55 1.70 2.76
CA PRO A 20 23.91 1.63 1.44
C PRO A 20 23.13 0.35 1.18
N LEU A 21 23.36 -0.71 1.97
CA LEU A 21 22.64 -1.98 1.84
C LEU A 21 21.53 -2.13 2.86
N LEU A 22 21.31 -1.13 3.74
CA LEU A 22 20.27 -1.09 4.77
C LEU A 22 20.31 -2.32 5.70
N LEU A 23 21.49 -2.80 6.03
CA LEU A 23 21.68 -3.97 6.90
C LEU A 23 21.70 -3.62 8.38
N ASN A 24 22.03 -2.37 8.71
CA ASN A 24 22.19 -1.91 10.09
C ASN A 24 21.16 -0.81 10.40
N TRP A 25 20.21 -1.11 11.25
CA TRP A 25 19.16 -0.20 11.66
C TRP A 25 19.31 0.19 13.13
N GLU A 26 19.26 1.48 13.40
CA GLU A 26 19.26 2.03 14.75
C GLU A 26 17.85 2.51 15.09
N LYS A 27 17.29 1.97 16.17
CA LYS A 27 15.98 2.40 16.68
C LYS A 27 16.10 3.74 17.37
N HIS A 28 15.12 4.62 17.13
CA HIS A 28 15.09 5.92 17.81
C HIS A 28 14.94 5.72 19.33
N PRO A 29 15.73 6.45 20.15
CA PRO A 29 15.73 6.25 21.61
C PRO A 29 14.40 6.63 22.28
N SER A 30 13.63 7.54 21.70
CA SER A 30 12.34 7.99 22.22
C SER A 30 11.14 7.15 21.69
N ASN A 31 11.39 6.00 21.06
CA ASN A 31 10.29 5.16 20.59
C ASN A 31 9.37 4.66 21.73
N PRO A 32 8.04 4.63 21.53
CA PRO A 32 7.31 5.05 20.32
C PRO A 32 7.25 6.57 20.19
N VAL A 33 7.60 7.10 19.00
CA VAL A 33 7.57 8.55 18.74
C VAL A 33 6.15 9.08 18.50
N ILE A 34 5.22 8.23 18.08
CA ILE A 34 3.78 8.52 18.03
C ILE A 34 3.08 7.46 18.90
N PRO A 35 2.74 7.79 20.16
CA PRO A 35 2.06 6.84 21.05
C PRO A 35 0.60 6.65 20.65
N MET A 36 -0.01 5.55 21.05
CA MET A 36 -1.47 5.41 21.04
C MET A 36 -2.07 6.30 22.14
N VAL A 37 -3.12 7.03 21.80
CA VAL A 37 -3.86 7.87 22.75
C VAL A 37 -5.26 7.29 22.91
N ASP A 38 -5.59 6.88 24.12
CA ASP A 38 -6.92 6.42 24.46
C ASP A 38 -7.88 7.59 24.73
N VAL A 39 -9.18 7.36 24.53
CA VAL A 39 -10.24 8.38 24.63
C VAL A 39 -10.31 9.01 26.03
N ASP A 40 -9.88 8.29 27.06
CA ASP A 40 -10.00 8.70 28.46
C ASP A 40 -8.93 9.69 28.92
N ASP A 41 -7.89 9.92 28.13
CA ASP A 41 -6.77 10.82 28.50
C ASP A 41 -7.02 12.30 28.20
N GLY A 42 -8.24 12.67 27.79
CA GLY A 42 -8.65 14.06 27.56
C GLY A 42 -8.02 14.74 26.34
N GLY A 43 -7.26 14.00 25.52
CA GLY A 43 -6.68 14.46 24.27
C GLY A 43 -7.57 14.14 23.06
N ILE A 44 -7.04 14.40 21.86
CA ILE A 44 -7.67 13.93 20.62
C ILE A 44 -7.45 12.42 20.55
N PRO A 45 -8.52 11.60 20.58
CA PRO A 45 -8.37 10.17 20.57
C PRO A 45 -7.92 9.72 19.17
N TYR A 46 -6.77 9.09 19.09
CA TYR A 46 -6.34 8.38 17.90
C TYR A 46 -5.68 7.06 18.26
N ARG A 47 -5.98 6.05 17.48
CA ARG A 47 -5.25 4.81 17.46
C ARG A 47 -4.32 4.82 16.27
N VAL A 48 -3.13 4.27 16.44
CA VAL A 48 -2.15 4.15 15.36
C VAL A 48 -1.78 2.69 15.17
N PHE A 49 -1.74 2.26 13.91
CA PHE A 49 -1.29 0.94 13.50
C PHE A 49 -0.19 1.08 12.44
N ASP A 50 -0.28 0.34 11.34
CA ASP A 50 0.74 0.35 10.31
C ASP A 50 0.85 1.74 9.68
N PRO A 51 2.02 2.37 9.72
CA PRO A 51 2.22 3.71 9.21
C PRO A 51 2.95 3.74 7.88
N CYS A 52 2.83 4.87 7.15
CA CYS A 52 3.82 5.30 6.17
C CYS A 52 4.42 6.65 6.56
N ILE A 53 5.58 6.99 5.98
CA ILE A 53 6.29 8.24 6.19
C ILE A 53 6.77 8.82 4.87
N TRP A 54 6.67 10.14 4.71
CA TRP A 54 7.29 10.86 3.60
C TRP A 54 7.87 12.19 4.05
N LYS A 55 8.68 12.80 3.19
CA LYS A 55 9.31 14.09 3.44
C LYS A 55 8.78 15.12 2.49
N GLU A 56 8.42 16.28 3.03
CA GLU A 56 8.11 17.51 2.29
C GLU A 56 9.14 18.61 2.60
N ALA A 57 8.95 19.79 2.01
CA ALA A 57 9.89 20.89 2.18
C ALA A 57 9.98 21.39 3.62
N ASP A 58 8.91 21.28 4.37
CA ASP A 58 8.73 21.83 5.72
C ASP A 58 8.81 20.78 6.85
N GLY A 59 9.10 19.52 6.53
CA GLY A 59 9.27 18.46 7.53
C GLY A 59 8.97 17.06 7.02
N TYR A 60 8.71 16.17 7.96
CA TYR A 60 8.27 14.81 7.71
C TYR A 60 6.80 14.66 8.09
N TYR A 61 6.09 13.87 7.33
CA TYR A 61 4.71 13.50 7.56
C TYR A 61 4.60 12.00 7.75
N ALA A 62 3.73 11.59 8.65
CA ALA A 62 3.39 10.18 8.86
C ALA A 62 1.88 10.00 8.83
N LEU A 63 1.44 8.95 8.15
CA LEU A 63 0.05 8.56 8.08
C LEU A 63 -0.10 7.18 8.72
N SER A 64 -1.08 7.02 9.59
CA SER A 64 -1.37 5.76 10.26
C SER A 64 -2.84 5.41 10.10
N GLY A 65 -3.10 4.32 9.38
CA GLY A 65 -4.45 3.84 9.11
C GLY A 65 -4.99 2.93 10.21
N VAL A 66 -6.27 3.07 10.51
CA VAL A 66 -6.96 2.27 11.53
C VAL A 66 -8.47 2.29 11.29
N PHE A 67 -9.21 1.41 11.95
CA PHE A 67 -10.68 1.50 12.02
C PHE A 67 -11.15 2.45 13.13
N GLN A 68 -12.23 3.15 12.87
CA GLN A 68 -12.70 4.26 13.71
C GLN A 68 -13.24 3.81 15.08
N ASP A 69 -14.04 2.78 15.16
CA ASP A 69 -14.83 2.46 16.35
C ASP A 69 -14.42 1.14 17.04
N GLY A 70 -13.20 1.12 17.58
CA GLY A 70 -12.80 0.14 18.57
C GLY A 70 -12.65 -1.31 18.12
N GLU A 71 -13.49 -1.84 17.23
CA GLU A 71 -13.44 -3.23 16.78
C GLU A 71 -13.45 -3.36 15.24
N ARG A 72 -12.64 -4.26 14.73
CA ARG A 72 -12.63 -4.63 13.32
C ARG A 72 -13.85 -5.49 13.01
N SER A 73 -14.90 -4.87 12.48
CA SER A 73 -16.17 -5.50 12.10
C SER A 73 -16.45 -5.34 10.61
N ILE A 74 -17.54 -5.93 10.13
CA ILE A 74 -18.02 -5.72 8.76
C ILE A 74 -18.54 -4.29 8.52
N ASP A 75 -18.87 -3.59 9.58
CA ASP A 75 -19.43 -2.24 9.55
C ASP A 75 -18.40 -1.17 9.97
N CYS A 76 -17.17 -1.55 10.30
CA CYS A 76 -16.15 -0.59 10.68
C CYS A 76 -15.83 0.36 9.51
N LYS A 77 -15.35 1.55 9.83
CA LYS A 77 -14.87 2.53 8.87
C LYS A 77 -13.40 2.80 9.10
N GLY A 78 -12.65 2.91 8.01
CA GLY A 78 -11.26 3.31 8.06
C GLY A 78 -11.11 4.79 8.41
N VAL A 79 -10.04 5.09 9.10
CA VAL A 79 -9.58 6.46 9.34
C VAL A 79 -8.06 6.50 9.27
N ASP A 80 -7.54 7.50 8.58
CA ASP A 80 -6.10 7.77 8.50
C ASP A 80 -5.77 9.02 9.32
N HIS A 81 -4.94 8.83 10.34
CA HIS A 81 -4.44 9.89 11.20
C HIS A 81 -3.10 10.41 10.66
N LEU A 82 -3.07 11.71 10.37
CA LEU A 82 -1.90 12.42 9.86
C LEU A 82 -1.14 13.11 10.99
N PHE A 83 0.16 12.92 10.96
CA PHE A 83 1.11 13.53 11.90
C PHE A 83 2.22 14.25 11.13
N ARG A 84 2.83 15.24 11.76
CA ARG A 84 3.93 16.03 11.21
C ARG A 84 5.04 16.21 12.23
N THR A 85 6.29 16.25 11.76
CA THR A 85 7.46 16.57 12.58
C THR A 85 8.53 17.28 11.76
N GLN A 86 9.39 18.04 12.43
CA GLN A 86 10.62 18.61 11.84
C GLN A 86 11.88 17.87 12.28
N ASP A 87 11.83 17.11 13.37
CA ASP A 87 12.99 16.53 14.04
C ASP A 87 12.92 14.99 14.19
N LEU A 88 11.82 14.35 13.77
CA LEU A 88 11.53 12.92 13.93
C LEU A 88 11.30 12.47 15.39
N GLU A 89 11.35 13.38 16.34
CA GLU A 89 11.16 13.09 17.76
C GLU A 89 9.81 13.62 18.27
N ASN A 90 9.51 14.89 17.93
CA ASN A 90 8.28 15.56 18.36
C ASN A 90 7.27 15.57 17.20
N TRP A 91 6.16 14.88 17.39
CA TRP A 91 5.12 14.72 16.36
C TRP A 91 3.85 15.47 16.75
N ASP A 92 3.44 16.37 15.88
CA ASP A 92 2.17 17.09 16.00
C ASP A 92 1.06 16.30 15.26
N TYR A 93 -0.08 16.13 15.91
CA TYR A 93 -1.26 15.59 15.26
C TYR A 93 -1.92 16.66 14.37
N VAL A 94 -1.95 16.43 13.06
CA VAL A 94 -2.52 17.35 12.07
C VAL A 94 -4.03 17.14 11.92
N GLY A 95 -4.49 15.89 12.06
CA GLY A 95 -5.91 15.54 11.90
C GLY A 95 -6.12 14.28 11.07
N LYS A 96 -7.33 14.07 10.61
CA LYS A 96 -7.65 13.02 9.65
C LYS A 96 -7.25 13.46 8.25
N LEU A 97 -6.65 12.56 7.46
CA LEU A 97 -6.31 12.85 6.06
C LEU A 97 -7.58 13.08 5.22
N ILE A 98 -8.60 12.24 5.42
CA ILE A 98 -9.92 12.34 4.76
C ILE A 98 -10.94 12.77 5.81
N GLU A 99 -11.59 13.93 5.61
CA GLU A 99 -12.56 14.46 6.58
C GLU A 99 -13.94 13.81 6.47
N ASN A 100 -14.37 13.49 5.25
CA ASN A 100 -15.64 12.82 5.01
C ASN A 100 -15.39 11.39 4.53
N ASP A 101 -16.32 10.52 4.85
CA ASP A 101 -16.21 9.08 4.61
C ASP A 101 -17.09 8.59 3.46
N TYR A 102 -17.58 9.50 2.62
CA TYR A 102 -18.59 9.13 1.60
C TYR A 102 -18.06 8.12 0.56
N ARG A 103 -16.74 8.01 0.40
CA ARG A 103 -16.06 7.03 -0.46
C ARG A 103 -15.65 5.77 0.29
N THR A 104 -15.69 5.79 1.62
CA THR A 104 -15.30 4.64 2.44
C THR A 104 -16.39 3.58 2.41
N GLU A 105 -16.05 2.37 2.07
CA GLU A 105 -16.95 1.23 2.13
C GLU A 105 -17.02 0.66 3.56
N PRO A 106 -18.18 0.19 4.03
CA PRO A 106 -18.27 -0.52 5.31
C PRO A 106 -17.33 -1.73 5.35
N GLY A 107 -16.65 -1.92 6.47
CA GLY A 107 -15.67 -2.99 6.66
C GLY A 107 -14.24 -2.65 6.22
N GLU A 108 -13.99 -1.42 5.79
CA GLU A 108 -12.62 -0.95 5.53
C GLU A 108 -11.96 -0.47 6.80
N ASP A 109 -10.65 -0.68 6.90
CA ASP A 109 -9.84 -0.31 8.05
C ASP A 109 -8.52 0.40 7.69
N TYR A 110 -8.34 0.76 6.43
CA TYR A 110 -7.21 1.51 5.88
C TYR A 110 -5.82 1.03 6.38
N ALA A 111 -5.68 -0.28 6.58
CA ALA A 111 -4.42 -0.84 7.06
C ALA A 111 -3.30 -0.65 6.03
N VAL A 112 -2.07 -0.53 6.52
CA VAL A 112 -0.84 -0.36 5.74
C VAL A 112 -0.95 0.72 4.66
N PRO A 113 -1.30 1.96 5.02
CA PRO A 113 -1.47 3.04 4.06
C PRO A 113 -0.15 3.40 3.38
N ASN A 114 -0.24 3.81 2.11
CA ASN A 114 0.85 4.41 1.35
C ASN A 114 0.27 5.60 0.60
N PHE A 115 0.77 6.79 0.86
CA PHE A 115 0.23 8.04 0.31
C PHE A 115 1.31 8.78 -0.48
N TRP A 116 1.10 8.94 -1.80
CA TRP A 116 2.08 9.50 -2.73
C TRP A 116 1.41 10.22 -3.90
N PRO A 117 2.08 11.23 -4.49
CA PRO A 117 1.67 11.77 -5.78
C PRO A 117 1.75 10.67 -6.86
N ILE A 118 0.75 10.60 -7.75
CA ILE A 118 0.68 9.55 -8.78
C ILE A 118 0.69 10.10 -10.23
N GLY A 119 0.65 11.39 -10.40
CA GLY A 119 0.58 12.09 -11.69
C GLY A 119 -0.71 12.88 -11.83
N ASN A 120 -0.85 13.64 -12.94
CA ASN A 120 -2.02 14.49 -13.22
C ASN A 120 -2.40 15.41 -12.05
N ASP A 121 -1.41 15.89 -11.28
CA ASP A 121 -1.60 16.65 -10.03
C ASP A 121 -2.44 15.90 -8.96
N LYS A 122 -2.63 14.58 -9.10
CA LYS A 122 -3.36 13.73 -8.18
C LYS A 122 -2.43 13.01 -7.20
N HIS A 123 -2.99 12.66 -6.04
CA HIS A 123 -2.41 11.74 -5.07
C HIS A 123 -3.17 10.43 -5.04
N MET A 124 -2.47 9.39 -4.64
CA MET A 124 -3.03 8.06 -4.40
C MET A 124 -2.83 7.66 -2.94
N LEU A 125 -3.91 7.25 -2.29
CA LEU A 125 -3.86 6.50 -1.05
C LEU A 125 -4.08 5.03 -1.38
N LEU A 126 -3.01 4.25 -1.31
CA LEU A 126 -3.02 2.80 -1.49
C LEU A 126 -3.04 2.15 -0.11
N PHE A 127 -3.98 1.25 0.15
CA PHE A 127 -4.17 0.66 1.45
C PHE A 127 -4.69 -0.78 1.35
N PHE A 128 -4.76 -1.46 2.48
CA PHE A 128 -5.34 -2.78 2.60
C PHE A 128 -6.56 -2.75 3.52
N SER A 129 -7.59 -3.48 3.12
CA SER A 129 -8.75 -3.76 3.95
C SER A 129 -8.78 -5.25 4.31
N HIS A 130 -8.84 -5.57 5.60
CA HIS A 130 -8.95 -6.95 6.05
C HIS A 130 -10.23 -7.64 5.62
N LYS A 131 -11.23 -6.87 5.20
CA LYS A 131 -12.50 -7.39 4.71
C LYS A 131 -12.61 -7.39 3.18
N ARG A 132 -11.82 -6.54 2.49
CA ARG A 132 -12.01 -6.26 1.05
C ARG A 132 -10.73 -6.37 0.21
N GLY A 133 -9.58 -6.65 0.84
CA GLY A 133 -8.29 -6.76 0.16
C GLY A 133 -7.63 -5.41 -0.17
N GLY A 134 -6.73 -5.39 -1.13
CA GLY A 134 -6.04 -4.19 -1.58
C GLY A 134 -7.00 -3.20 -2.25
N GLN A 135 -6.93 -1.96 -1.81
CA GLN A 135 -7.81 -0.85 -2.20
C GLN A 135 -6.98 0.39 -2.50
N TYR A 136 -7.56 1.34 -3.21
CA TYR A 136 -6.94 2.64 -3.40
C TYR A 136 -7.97 3.74 -3.61
N PHE A 137 -7.59 4.95 -3.22
CA PHE A 137 -8.23 6.19 -3.64
C PHE A 137 -7.29 6.98 -4.55
N VAL A 138 -7.84 7.68 -5.52
CA VAL A 138 -7.18 8.73 -6.30
C VAL A 138 -7.97 10.01 -6.12
N GLY A 139 -7.28 11.14 -5.94
CA GLY A 139 -7.96 12.43 -5.72
C GLY A 139 -7.00 13.59 -5.52
N ASP A 140 -7.55 14.69 -5.07
CA ASP A 140 -6.83 15.94 -4.84
C ASP A 140 -6.27 16.02 -3.41
N TYR A 141 -5.02 16.43 -3.27
CA TYR A 141 -4.41 16.73 -1.99
C TYR A 141 -4.13 18.23 -1.89
N ASP A 142 -4.71 18.84 -0.88
CA ASP A 142 -4.49 20.24 -0.53
C ASP A 142 -3.33 20.34 0.46
N ASN A 143 -2.19 20.88 -0.02
CA ASN A 143 -0.97 21.05 0.77
C ASN A 143 -1.10 22.09 1.88
N ASP A 144 -2.02 23.06 1.75
CA ASP A 144 -2.20 24.11 2.76
C ASP A 144 -2.99 23.60 3.98
N THR A 145 -4.00 22.79 3.73
CA THR A 145 -4.87 22.22 4.76
C THR A 145 -4.51 20.79 5.15
N HIS A 146 -3.63 20.14 4.39
CA HIS A 146 -3.27 18.72 4.51
C HIS A 146 -4.49 17.79 4.47
N ARG A 147 -5.39 18.04 3.51
CA ARG A 147 -6.58 17.25 3.31
C ARG A 147 -6.57 16.57 1.94
N PHE A 148 -7.00 15.34 1.94
CA PHE A 148 -7.17 14.55 0.74
C PHE A 148 -8.65 14.38 0.41
N SER A 149 -9.01 14.71 -0.81
CA SER A 149 -10.37 14.60 -1.34
C SER A 149 -10.43 13.53 -2.41
N PRO A 150 -10.87 12.30 -2.10
CA PRO A 150 -10.95 11.23 -3.09
C PRO A 150 -12.00 11.50 -4.17
N ASP A 151 -11.59 11.43 -5.43
CA ASP A 151 -12.49 11.45 -6.60
C ASP A 151 -12.94 10.04 -6.98
N TYR A 152 -12.04 9.08 -6.84
CA TYR A 152 -12.22 7.71 -7.27
C TYR A 152 -11.77 6.71 -6.20
N HIS A 153 -12.57 5.65 -6.03
CA HIS A 153 -12.25 4.49 -5.20
C HIS A 153 -12.16 3.24 -6.07
N GLY A 154 -11.04 2.55 -6.02
CA GLY A 154 -10.81 1.34 -6.78
C GLY A 154 -10.27 0.19 -5.95
N ARG A 155 -10.25 -0.99 -6.56
CA ARG A 155 -9.77 -2.22 -5.93
C ARG A 155 -8.60 -2.78 -6.69
N MET A 156 -7.57 -3.18 -5.95
CA MET A 156 -6.44 -3.94 -6.48
C MET A 156 -6.76 -5.44 -6.56
N ASN A 157 -7.83 -5.87 -5.88
CA ASN A 157 -8.20 -7.27 -5.68
C ASN A 157 -9.63 -7.52 -6.13
N TYR A 158 -9.81 -8.36 -7.15
CA TYR A 158 -11.12 -8.71 -7.73
C TYR A 158 -11.54 -10.16 -7.48
N GLY A 159 -10.74 -10.90 -6.75
CA GLY A 159 -10.96 -12.31 -6.44
C GLY A 159 -11.40 -12.55 -4.99
N PRO A 160 -11.48 -13.82 -4.59
CA PRO A 160 -11.70 -14.20 -3.20
C PRO A 160 -10.64 -13.59 -2.28
N LEU A 161 -11.05 -13.14 -1.11
CA LEU A 161 -10.14 -12.51 -0.13
C LEU A 161 -9.22 -13.50 0.59
N SER A 162 -9.46 -14.80 0.43
CA SER A 162 -8.71 -15.86 1.13
C SER A 162 -7.60 -16.49 0.31
N VAL A 163 -7.68 -16.44 -1.03
CA VAL A 163 -6.76 -17.13 -1.93
C VAL A 163 -6.37 -16.21 -3.07
N GLY A 164 -5.07 -16.03 -3.28
CA GLY A 164 -4.55 -15.14 -4.32
C GLY A 164 -4.88 -13.66 -4.09
N SER A 165 -5.33 -13.29 -2.89
CA SER A 165 -5.63 -11.91 -2.58
C SER A 165 -4.36 -11.10 -2.35
N LEU A 166 -4.40 -9.84 -2.75
CA LEU A 166 -3.32 -8.88 -2.57
C LEU A 166 -3.44 -8.25 -1.18
N HIS A 167 -2.44 -8.51 -0.34
CA HIS A 167 -2.36 -8.04 1.03
C HIS A 167 -1.23 -7.04 1.21
N ALA A 168 -1.35 -6.20 2.22
CA ALA A 168 -0.27 -5.39 2.77
C ALA A 168 0.60 -4.76 1.67
N PRO A 169 0.09 -3.77 0.93
CA PRO A 169 0.88 -3.05 -0.06
C PRO A 169 2.09 -2.37 0.57
N SER A 170 3.19 -2.36 -0.15
CA SER A 170 4.29 -1.44 0.09
C SER A 170 4.54 -0.66 -1.18
N ALA A 171 4.68 0.65 -1.05
CA ALA A 171 4.90 1.52 -2.20
C ALA A 171 5.96 2.58 -1.92
N THR A 172 6.58 3.05 -2.99
CA THR A 172 7.57 4.13 -2.96
C THR A 172 7.64 4.83 -4.30
N ILE A 173 8.22 6.03 -4.31
CA ILE A 173 8.61 6.72 -5.54
C ILE A 173 10.10 6.44 -5.75
N ASP A 174 10.47 6.00 -6.95
CA ASP A 174 11.87 5.80 -7.32
C ASP A 174 12.54 7.10 -7.81
N ASP A 175 13.86 7.05 -8.05
CA ASP A 175 14.64 8.20 -8.52
C ASP A 175 14.18 8.74 -9.88
N SER A 176 13.40 7.98 -10.64
CA SER A 176 12.80 8.38 -11.92
C SER A 176 11.39 8.97 -11.76
N GLY A 177 10.87 9.06 -10.54
CA GLY A 177 9.53 9.55 -10.24
C GLY A 177 8.42 8.53 -10.51
N ARG A 178 8.74 7.24 -10.71
CA ARG A 178 7.73 6.20 -10.90
C ARG A 178 7.17 5.76 -9.54
N TYR A 179 5.86 5.62 -9.48
CA TYR A 179 5.19 5.02 -8.32
C TYR A 179 5.32 3.48 -8.42
N LEU A 180 6.13 2.92 -7.54
CA LEU A 180 6.36 1.47 -7.48
C LEU A 180 5.58 0.84 -6.34
N SER A 181 5.00 -0.33 -6.58
CA SER A 181 4.30 -1.10 -5.55
C SER A 181 4.59 -2.59 -5.62
N ILE A 182 4.59 -3.24 -4.46
CA ILE A 182 4.59 -4.69 -4.29
C ILE A 182 3.52 -5.06 -3.27
N PHE A 183 3.03 -6.31 -3.37
CA PHE A 183 2.03 -6.85 -2.47
C PHE A 183 2.44 -8.22 -1.99
N ASN A 184 2.02 -8.57 -0.80
CA ASN A 184 2.00 -9.94 -0.35
C ASN A 184 0.78 -10.66 -0.97
N VAL A 185 1.00 -11.78 -1.63
CA VAL A 185 -0.06 -12.63 -2.19
C VAL A 185 -0.33 -13.76 -1.21
N LYS A 186 -1.54 -13.81 -0.70
CA LYS A 186 -1.94 -14.87 0.21
C LYS A 186 -2.17 -16.18 -0.56
N GLU A 187 -1.30 -17.13 -0.35
CA GLU A 187 -1.42 -18.48 -0.90
C GLU A 187 -2.45 -19.31 -0.12
N SER A 188 -3.12 -20.22 -0.81
CA SER A 188 -4.07 -21.14 -0.21
C SER A 188 -3.48 -22.50 0.12
N ARG A 189 -2.22 -22.72 -0.22
CA ARG A 189 -1.55 -24.00 -0.02
C ARG A 189 -0.42 -23.84 0.97
N GLU A 190 -0.46 -24.65 2.01
CA GLU A 190 0.72 -24.81 2.82
C GLU A 190 1.86 -25.38 1.98
N THR A 191 2.92 -24.63 1.86
CA THR A 191 4.15 -25.07 1.23
C THR A 191 5.20 -25.29 2.29
N ARG A 192 6.07 -26.26 2.08
CA ARG A 192 7.13 -26.55 3.04
C ARG A 192 8.15 -25.40 3.05
N GLY A 193 8.17 -24.64 4.16
CA GLY A 193 9.15 -23.58 4.39
C GLY A 193 8.70 -22.17 4.01
N TRP A 194 7.54 -22.00 3.39
CA TRP A 194 6.93 -20.68 3.11
C TRP A 194 5.41 -20.81 2.94
N ASP A 195 4.69 -19.70 3.11
CA ASP A 195 3.23 -19.65 3.08
C ASP A 195 2.69 -18.61 2.08
N ASN A 196 3.40 -17.51 1.87
CA ASN A 196 2.98 -16.44 0.99
C ASN A 196 4.11 -16.09 0.01
N VAL A 197 3.75 -15.46 -1.12
CA VAL A 197 4.70 -14.93 -2.10
C VAL A 197 4.50 -13.43 -2.28
N MET A 198 5.55 -12.72 -2.69
CA MET A 198 5.43 -11.33 -3.10
C MET A 198 5.07 -11.24 -4.58
N THR A 199 4.28 -10.24 -4.95
CA THR A 199 4.11 -9.92 -6.38
C THR A 199 5.43 -9.47 -6.97
N VAL A 200 5.56 -9.56 -8.29
CA VAL A 200 6.59 -8.77 -8.98
C VAL A 200 6.32 -7.29 -8.76
N PRO A 201 7.37 -6.43 -8.71
CA PRO A 201 7.20 -4.99 -8.63
C PRO A 201 6.37 -4.46 -9.80
N ARG A 202 5.49 -3.50 -9.53
CA ARG A 202 4.58 -2.89 -10.49
C ARG A 202 4.77 -1.38 -10.48
N VAL A 203 4.70 -0.79 -11.68
CA VAL A 203 4.53 0.66 -11.83
C VAL A 203 3.04 0.96 -11.82
N LEU A 204 2.65 1.90 -10.98
CA LEU A 204 1.31 2.48 -10.98
C LEU A 204 1.39 3.88 -11.60
N SER A 205 0.46 4.20 -12.48
CA SER A 205 0.36 5.52 -13.12
C SER A 205 -1.09 5.80 -13.47
N LEU A 206 -1.38 7.02 -13.90
CA LEU A 206 -2.72 7.40 -14.37
C LEU A 206 -2.71 7.55 -15.90
N ALA A 207 -3.80 7.16 -16.53
CA ALA A 207 -4.14 7.57 -17.89
C ALA A 207 -4.64 9.01 -17.92
N ASP A 208 -4.89 9.55 -19.12
CA ASP A 208 -5.39 10.92 -19.31
C ASP A 208 -6.77 11.18 -18.68
N ASP A 209 -7.54 10.13 -18.43
CA ASP A 209 -8.86 10.15 -17.78
C ASP A 209 -8.81 9.81 -16.28
N ASP A 210 -7.61 9.86 -15.69
CA ASP A 210 -7.32 9.50 -14.30
C ASP A 210 -7.59 8.04 -13.93
N SER A 211 -7.83 7.17 -14.90
CA SER A 211 -7.93 5.73 -14.63
C SER A 211 -6.54 5.13 -14.28
N LEU A 212 -6.52 4.21 -13.32
CA LEU A 212 -5.29 3.58 -12.87
C LEU A 212 -4.74 2.60 -13.91
N LEU A 213 -3.50 2.81 -14.29
CA LEU A 213 -2.70 1.90 -15.10
C LEU A 213 -1.74 1.12 -14.19
N ILE A 214 -1.66 -0.19 -14.44
CA ILE A 214 -0.80 -1.11 -13.67
C ILE A 214 0.05 -1.90 -14.66
N ALA A 215 1.37 -1.78 -14.56
CA ALA A 215 2.29 -2.52 -15.40
C ALA A 215 3.42 -3.15 -14.56
N PRO A 216 3.97 -4.31 -14.96
CA PRO A 216 5.22 -4.79 -14.39
C PRO A 216 6.33 -3.77 -14.62
N VAL A 217 7.31 -3.70 -13.71
CA VAL A 217 8.48 -2.85 -13.95
C VAL A 217 9.26 -3.33 -15.19
N PRO A 218 9.69 -2.42 -16.08
CA PRO A 218 10.41 -2.79 -17.31
C PRO A 218 11.69 -3.59 -17.07
N GLU A 219 12.31 -3.44 -15.91
CA GLU A 219 13.51 -4.17 -15.51
C GLU A 219 13.34 -5.69 -15.54
N LEU A 220 12.12 -6.19 -15.39
CA LEU A 220 11.80 -7.62 -15.52
C LEU A 220 12.03 -8.16 -16.94
N GLU A 221 12.04 -7.30 -17.95
CA GLU A 221 12.32 -7.73 -19.32
C GLU A 221 13.72 -8.34 -19.46
N GLY A 222 14.68 -7.87 -18.64
CA GLY A 222 16.02 -8.44 -18.60
C GLY A 222 16.08 -9.88 -18.09
N LEU A 223 15.01 -10.38 -17.49
CA LEU A 223 14.90 -11.77 -17.01
C LEU A 223 14.28 -12.69 -18.07
N ARG A 224 13.79 -12.15 -19.20
CA ARG A 224 13.14 -12.93 -20.25
C ARG A 224 14.16 -13.76 -21.02
N PHE A 225 13.89 -15.04 -21.18
CA PHE A 225 14.69 -15.98 -21.97
C PHE A 225 13.80 -17.04 -22.61
N ASN A 226 14.34 -17.75 -23.57
CA ASN A 226 13.68 -18.90 -24.21
C ASN A 226 12.28 -18.59 -24.75
N LYS A 227 12.15 -17.43 -25.48
CA LYS A 227 10.89 -17.04 -26.12
C LYS A 227 10.35 -18.15 -27.03
N LYS A 228 9.09 -18.48 -26.86
CA LYS A 228 8.33 -19.35 -27.75
C LYS A 228 7.11 -18.60 -28.26
N SER A 229 6.67 -18.91 -29.45
CA SER A 229 5.47 -18.31 -30.04
C SER A 229 4.57 -19.42 -30.52
N VAL A 230 3.28 -19.22 -30.41
CA VAL A 230 2.24 -20.02 -31.00
C VAL A 230 1.50 -19.10 -31.95
N ASP A 231 1.25 -19.58 -33.18
CA ASP A 231 0.42 -18.87 -34.13
C ASP A 231 -1.03 -18.79 -33.61
N GLU A 232 -1.87 -18.05 -34.31
CA GLU A 232 -3.27 -17.87 -33.95
C GLU A 232 -3.93 -19.19 -33.58
N ALA A 233 -4.48 -19.29 -32.37
CA ALA A 233 -5.18 -20.44 -31.86
C ALA A 233 -6.66 -20.09 -31.62
N ASN A 234 -7.56 -20.84 -32.22
CA ASN A 234 -8.99 -20.71 -31.94
C ASN A 234 -9.32 -21.40 -30.60
N ILE A 235 -9.77 -20.66 -29.62
CA ILE A 235 -10.18 -21.18 -28.32
C ILE A 235 -11.70 -21.23 -28.27
N PRO A 236 -12.32 -22.46 -28.44
CA PRO A 236 -13.76 -22.59 -28.33
C PRO A 236 -14.27 -22.29 -26.90
N ALA A 237 -15.49 -21.82 -26.81
CA ALA A 237 -16.11 -21.58 -25.51
C ALA A 237 -16.18 -22.88 -24.67
N ASN A 238 -15.86 -22.77 -23.38
CA ASN A 238 -15.88 -23.87 -22.40
C ASN A 238 -14.96 -25.07 -22.74
N GLN A 239 -13.85 -24.81 -23.41
CA GLN A 239 -12.84 -25.85 -23.72
C GLN A 239 -11.44 -25.38 -23.32
N ASP A 240 -10.67 -26.31 -22.77
CA ASP A 240 -9.24 -26.11 -22.52
C ASP A 240 -8.44 -26.53 -23.75
N ILE A 241 -7.48 -25.69 -24.16
CA ILE A 241 -6.55 -26.02 -25.25
C ILE A 241 -5.14 -26.13 -24.67
N VAL A 242 -4.49 -27.24 -24.97
CA VAL A 242 -3.06 -27.42 -24.66
C VAL A 242 -2.24 -26.83 -25.80
N LEU A 243 -1.37 -25.85 -25.49
CA LEU A 243 -0.45 -25.28 -26.46
C LEU A 243 0.83 -26.14 -26.52
N PRO A 244 1.09 -26.82 -27.66
CA PRO A 244 2.24 -27.74 -27.78
C PRO A 244 3.58 -26.98 -27.58
N GLY A 245 4.46 -27.59 -26.81
CA GLY A 245 5.82 -27.06 -26.60
C GLY A 245 5.93 -25.85 -25.68
N ILE A 246 4.83 -25.37 -25.09
CA ILE A 246 4.84 -24.33 -24.05
C ILE A 246 4.64 -25.00 -22.71
N ALA A 247 5.69 -25.02 -21.90
CA ALA A 247 5.68 -25.51 -20.54
C ALA A 247 6.83 -24.87 -19.74
N GLY A 248 6.60 -24.64 -18.47
CA GLY A 248 7.60 -24.11 -17.54
C GLY A 248 7.03 -23.89 -16.16
N SER A 249 7.89 -23.75 -15.16
CA SER A 249 7.52 -23.40 -13.77
C SER A 249 7.61 -21.90 -13.49
N ALA A 250 8.27 -21.14 -14.39
CA ALA A 250 8.34 -19.68 -14.38
C ALA A 250 8.09 -19.19 -15.81
N ILE A 251 6.92 -18.62 -16.07
CA ILE A 251 6.45 -18.28 -17.42
C ILE A 251 5.87 -16.86 -17.39
N GLU A 252 6.20 -16.06 -18.41
CA GLU A 252 5.48 -14.86 -18.78
C GLU A 252 4.69 -15.14 -20.06
N ILE A 253 3.43 -14.77 -20.09
CA ILE A 253 2.54 -14.97 -21.25
C ILE A 253 2.10 -13.60 -21.74
N LEU A 254 2.31 -13.35 -23.03
CA LEU A 254 1.77 -12.21 -23.78
C LEU A 254 0.75 -12.74 -24.80
N ALA A 255 -0.51 -12.38 -24.61
CA ALA A 255 -1.63 -12.81 -25.44
C ALA A 255 -2.49 -11.64 -25.92
#